data_fee88f056d2ce717c503628aa90acfe9
#
_entry.id   fee88f056d2ce717c503628aa90acfe9
#
_cell.length_a   1.000
_cell.length_b   1.000
_cell.length_c   1.000
_cell.angle_alpha   90.00
_cell.angle_beta   90.00
_cell.angle_gamma   90.00
#
_symmetry.space_group_name_H-M   'P 1'
#
loop_
_entity.id
_entity.type
_entity.pdbx_description
1 polymer ?
#
loop_
_entity_poly.entity_id
_entity_poly.type
_entity_poly.pdbx_seq_one_letter_code
_entity_poly.pdbx_strand_id
1 'polypeptide(L)'
;LLIDAKGLSHKGTIKPFDLQIHKGEVVGLTGLLGSGRSELARVIYGADKSQTGTLKVNGKELKINSPIDAMNLGMGLLPDDRKAEGIIGDLSVRENIILALQAKRGMFRLLPMKEQIELADKYIDMLQIKTASRETLIRQLSGGNQQKVILGRWLATDPDFLILDEPTRGIDIGTKTEIQKLVLKLAKEGKSIIFISSEIEEMLRTCTKMAVLRDGAKVGEITESLTQETVMKAIAGGGTNE
;
A
#
# COMPACT_ATOMS: atom_id res chain seq x y z
N LEU A 1 1.04 -13.71 -12.87
CA LEU A 1 0.25 -12.48 -12.83
C LEU A 1 -0.68 -12.53 -11.61
N LEU A 2 -0.55 -11.56 -10.69
CA LEU A 2 -1.39 -11.45 -9.50
C LEU A 2 -2.55 -10.50 -9.74
N ILE A 3 -2.26 -9.30 -10.22
CA ILE A 3 -3.24 -8.25 -10.54
C ILE A 3 -3.22 -8.02 -12.05
N ASP A 4 -4.40 -8.03 -12.67
CA ASP A 4 -4.61 -7.66 -14.07
C ASP A 4 -5.79 -6.70 -14.16
N ALA A 5 -5.49 -5.42 -14.19
CA ALA A 5 -6.45 -4.34 -14.35
C ALA A 5 -6.51 -3.94 -15.83
N LYS A 6 -7.70 -3.91 -16.42
CA LYS A 6 -7.93 -3.52 -17.83
C LYS A 6 -9.04 -2.50 -17.93
N GLY A 7 -8.72 -1.33 -18.43
CA GLY A 7 -9.65 -0.23 -18.64
C GLY A 7 -10.33 0.25 -17.36
N LEU A 8 -9.71 0.05 -16.18
CA LEU A 8 -10.27 0.55 -14.93
C LEU A 8 -10.28 2.07 -14.91
N SER A 9 -11.39 2.66 -14.47
CA SER A 9 -11.53 4.11 -14.34
C SER A 9 -12.35 4.50 -13.12
N HIS A 10 -12.24 5.77 -12.74
CA HIS A 10 -13.11 6.40 -11.75
C HIS A 10 -13.53 7.78 -12.23
N LYS A 11 -14.84 8.08 -12.16
CA LYS A 11 -15.43 9.31 -12.71
C LYS A 11 -14.78 10.55 -12.09
N GLY A 12 -14.24 11.41 -12.95
CA GLY A 12 -13.69 12.71 -12.58
C GLY A 12 -12.25 12.70 -12.05
N THR A 13 -11.67 11.54 -11.74
CA THR A 13 -10.31 11.46 -11.19
C THR A 13 -9.37 10.58 -11.98
N ILE A 14 -9.81 9.38 -12.41
CA ILE A 14 -8.95 8.42 -13.10
C ILE A 14 -9.55 8.01 -14.44
N LYS A 15 -8.79 8.27 -15.51
CA LYS A 15 -9.09 7.81 -16.86
C LYS A 15 -8.85 6.30 -16.98
N PRO A 16 -9.47 5.62 -17.96
CA PRO A 16 -9.25 4.20 -18.17
C PRO A 16 -7.76 3.86 -18.28
N PHE A 17 -7.32 2.88 -17.47
CA PHE A 17 -5.93 2.42 -17.42
C PHE A 17 -5.82 0.90 -17.40
N ASP A 18 -4.68 0.41 -17.88
CA ASP A 18 -4.26 -0.98 -17.76
C ASP A 18 -3.05 -1.05 -16.82
N LEU A 19 -3.03 -2.04 -15.93
CA LEU A 19 -1.90 -2.29 -15.05
C LEU A 19 -1.81 -3.77 -14.72
N GLN A 20 -0.63 -4.35 -14.89
CA GLN A 20 -0.34 -5.73 -14.53
C GLN A 20 0.73 -5.80 -13.45
N ILE A 21 0.50 -6.64 -12.43
CA ILE A 21 1.44 -6.86 -11.34
C ILE A 21 1.64 -8.37 -11.14
N HIS A 22 2.88 -8.81 -11.18
CA HIS A 22 3.26 -10.20 -10.95
C HIS A 22 3.59 -10.45 -9.47
N LYS A 23 3.56 -11.71 -9.05
CA LYS A 23 3.93 -12.10 -7.68
C LYS A 23 5.36 -11.71 -7.36
N GLY A 24 5.56 -11.11 -6.19
CA GLY A 24 6.88 -10.64 -5.74
C GLY A 24 7.36 -9.35 -6.40
N GLU A 25 6.52 -8.67 -7.18
CA GLU A 25 6.86 -7.43 -7.87
C GLU A 25 6.54 -6.21 -7.02
N VAL A 26 7.43 -5.22 -7.03
CA VAL A 26 7.18 -3.90 -6.44
C VAL A 26 6.99 -2.90 -7.57
N VAL A 27 5.76 -2.44 -7.74
CA VAL A 27 5.38 -1.48 -8.79
C VAL A 27 5.24 -0.09 -8.20
N GLY A 28 6.05 0.85 -8.69
CA GLY A 28 5.95 2.25 -8.31
C GLY A 28 4.84 2.96 -9.08
N LEU A 29 4.08 3.83 -8.41
CA LEU A 29 3.25 4.82 -9.09
C LEU A 29 3.91 6.18 -8.94
N THR A 30 4.36 6.76 -10.05
CA THR A 30 5.07 8.04 -10.08
C THR A 30 4.32 9.08 -10.90
N GLY A 31 4.63 10.35 -10.67
CA GLY A 31 3.99 11.49 -11.32
C GLY A 31 4.05 12.73 -10.42
N LEU A 32 3.65 13.86 -10.95
CA LEU A 32 3.54 15.09 -10.17
C LEU A 32 2.48 14.97 -9.08
N LEU A 33 2.53 15.87 -8.10
CA LEU A 33 1.48 15.99 -7.08
C LEU A 33 0.12 16.22 -7.77
N GLY A 34 -0.91 15.48 -7.35
CA GLY A 34 -2.24 15.54 -7.98
C GLY A 34 -2.35 14.80 -9.31
N SER A 35 -1.36 13.99 -9.71
CA SER A 35 -1.41 13.22 -10.95
C SER A 35 -2.37 12.04 -10.95
N GLY A 36 -2.93 11.67 -9.77
CA GLY A 36 -3.87 10.56 -9.63
C GLY A 36 -3.28 9.26 -9.06
N ARG A 37 -2.08 9.29 -8.48
CA ARG A 37 -1.40 8.09 -7.94
C ARG A 37 -2.23 7.40 -6.84
N SER A 38 -2.63 8.15 -5.83
CA SER A 38 -3.43 7.65 -4.70
C SER A 38 -4.83 7.23 -5.16
N GLU A 39 -5.44 8.00 -6.03
CA GLU A 39 -6.77 7.71 -6.59
C GLU A 39 -6.76 6.41 -7.40
N LEU A 40 -5.73 6.18 -8.23
CA LEU A 40 -5.57 4.93 -8.98
C LEU A 40 -5.42 3.73 -8.04
N ALA A 41 -4.61 3.86 -7.00
CA ALA A 41 -4.42 2.82 -5.98
C ALA A 41 -5.73 2.51 -5.24
N ARG A 42 -6.52 3.52 -4.89
CA ARG A 42 -7.83 3.38 -4.24
C ARG A 42 -8.85 2.66 -5.12
N VAL A 43 -8.83 2.90 -6.43
CA VAL A 43 -9.68 2.19 -7.40
C VAL A 43 -9.31 0.71 -7.47
N ILE A 44 -8.03 0.37 -7.50
CA ILE A 44 -7.58 -1.04 -7.48
C ILE A 44 -8.01 -1.72 -6.17
N TYR A 45 -7.90 -1.02 -5.05
CA TYR A 45 -8.27 -1.56 -3.73
C TYR A 45 -9.79 -1.67 -3.53
N GLY A 46 -10.59 -0.94 -4.32
CA GLY A 46 -12.04 -0.85 -4.17
C GLY A 46 -12.49 0.09 -3.06
N ALA A 47 -11.61 0.96 -2.56
CA ALA A 47 -11.97 2.09 -1.69
C ALA A 47 -12.79 3.11 -2.48
N ASP A 48 -12.41 3.34 -3.74
CA ASP A 48 -13.18 4.11 -4.71
C ASP A 48 -13.74 3.16 -5.76
N LYS A 49 -15.04 3.26 -6.01
CA LYS A 49 -15.73 2.34 -6.91
C LYS A 49 -15.30 2.54 -8.37
N SER A 50 -14.85 1.48 -9.03
CA SER A 50 -14.58 1.52 -10.45
C SER A 50 -15.83 1.77 -11.27
N GLN A 51 -15.72 2.61 -12.31
CA GLN A 51 -16.83 2.92 -13.22
C GLN A 51 -16.81 2.03 -14.45
N THR A 52 -15.62 1.76 -14.99
CA THR A 52 -15.41 0.91 -16.17
C THR A 52 -14.28 -0.07 -15.93
N GLY A 53 -14.15 -1.01 -16.84
CA GLY A 53 -13.05 -1.96 -16.89
C GLY A 53 -13.25 -3.21 -16.03
N THR A 54 -12.22 -4.04 -16.03
CA THR A 54 -12.18 -5.31 -15.31
C THR A 54 -10.95 -5.40 -14.43
N LEU A 55 -11.08 -6.06 -13.29
CA LEU A 55 -9.98 -6.40 -12.41
C LEU A 55 -9.95 -7.92 -12.22
N LYS A 56 -8.81 -8.54 -12.49
CA LYS A 56 -8.57 -9.93 -12.15
C LYS A 56 -7.53 -10.03 -11.04
N VAL A 57 -7.82 -10.86 -10.07
CA VAL A 57 -6.89 -11.23 -8.99
C VAL A 57 -6.66 -12.73 -9.07
N ASN A 58 -5.40 -13.15 -9.19
CA ASN A 58 -5.05 -14.56 -9.43
C ASN A 58 -5.82 -15.20 -10.61
N GLY A 59 -6.00 -14.45 -11.71
CA GLY A 59 -6.69 -14.90 -12.91
C GLY A 59 -8.22 -14.94 -12.84
N LYS A 60 -8.82 -14.69 -11.68
CA LYS A 60 -10.27 -14.62 -11.51
C LYS A 60 -10.75 -13.19 -11.67
N GLU A 61 -11.73 -12.97 -12.56
CA GLU A 61 -12.38 -11.67 -12.69
C GLU A 61 -13.28 -11.42 -11.49
N LEU A 62 -13.09 -10.27 -10.87
CA LEU A 62 -13.75 -9.91 -9.63
C LEU A 62 -14.25 -8.48 -9.69
N LYS A 63 -15.39 -8.24 -9.08
CA LYS A 63 -15.87 -6.89 -8.77
C LYS A 63 -15.54 -6.60 -7.30
N ILE A 64 -14.54 -5.76 -7.07
CA ILE A 64 -14.26 -5.22 -5.74
C ILE A 64 -15.15 -4.00 -5.56
N ASN A 65 -16.11 -4.08 -4.64
CA ASN A 65 -17.07 -3.00 -4.36
C ASN A 65 -16.83 -2.35 -3.00
N SER A 66 -15.98 -2.93 -2.19
CA SER A 66 -15.69 -2.46 -0.85
C SER A 66 -14.31 -2.88 -0.36
N PRO A 67 -13.73 -2.19 0.64
CA PRO A 67 -12.49 -2.60 1.27
C PRO A 67 -12.53 -4.03 1.85
N ILE A 68 -13.68 -4.49 2.33
CA ILE A 68 -13.79 -5.86 2.87
C ILE A 68 -13.63 -6.92 1.77
N ASP A 69 -14.10 -6.65 0.55
CA ASP A 69 -13.89 -7.53 -0.59
C ASP A 69 -12.40 -7.64 -0.91
N ALA A 70 -11.70 -6.50 -0.91
CA ALA A 70 -10.25 -6.44 -1.12
C ALA A 70 -9.49 -7.23 -0.03
N MET A 71 -9.83 -7.04 1.24
CA MET A 71 -9.23 -7.79 2.35
C MET A 71 -9.44 -9.30 2.22
N ASN A 72 -10.63 -9.74 1.81
CA ASN A 72 -10.94 -11.16 1.59
C ASN A 72 -10.15 -11.77 0.42
N LEU A 73 -9.66 -10.93 -0.50
CA LEU A 73 -8.80 -11.32 -1.61
C LEU A 73 -7.30 -11.22 -1.27
N GLY A 74 -6.96 -11.00 0.00
CA GLY A 74 -5.58 -10.89 0.43
C GLY A 74 -4.93 -9.54 0.09
N MET A 75 -5.70 -8.45 0.03
CA MET A 75 -5.20 -7.11 -0.24
C MET A 75 -5.16 -6.26 1.03
N GLY A 76 -4.19 -5.35 1.12
CA GLY A 76 -4.10 -4.35 2.18
C GLY A 76 -3.75 -2.98 1.61
N LEU A 77 -4.25 -1.90 2.25
CA LEU A 77 -3.99 -0.52 1.85
C LEU A 77 -3.52 0.30 3.05
N LEU A 78 -2.28 0.80 2.99
CA LEU A 78 -1.77 1.82 3.89
C LEU A 78 -2.01 3.19 3.24
N PRO A 79 -2.86 4.07 3.84
CA PRO A 79 -3.25 5.33 3.22
C PRO A 79 -2.17 6.42 3.40
N ASP A 80 -2.20 7.45 2.53
CA ASP A 80 -1.31 8.61 2.59
C ASP A 80 -1.50 9.41 3.89
N ASP A 81 -2.74 9.73 4.25
CA ASP A 81 -3.02 10.44 5.51
C ASP A 81 -3.12 9.48 6.69
N ARG A 82 -1.95 9.20 7.30
CA ARG A 82 -1.86 8.33 8.48
C ARG A 82 -2.75 8.78 9.62
N LYS A 83 -2.90 10.11 9.84
CA LYS A 83 -3.63 10.65 10.99
C LYS A 83 -5.14 10.59 10.78
N ALA A 84 -5.60 10.91 9.58
CA ALA A 84 -7.02 10.93 9.26
C ALA A 84 -7.59 9.55 8.91
N GLU A 85 -6.82 8.73 8.19
CA GLU A 85 -7.31 7.46 7.62
C GLU A 85 -6.56 6.23 8.13
N GLY A 86 -5.41 6.40 8.76
CA GLY A 86 -4.53 5.29 9.16
C GLY A 86 -4.76 4.83 10.59
N ILE A 87 -4.45 5.67 11.57
CA ILE A 87 -4.52 5.32 12.99
C ILE A 87 -5.88 5.64 13.59
N ILE A 88 -6.26 4.89 14.63
CA ILE A 88 -7.32 5.29 15.54
C ILE A 88 -6.64 5.72 16.85
N GLY A 89 -6.47 7.04 17.01
CA GLY A 89 -5.60 7.65 18.01
C GLY A 89 -5.90 7.26 19.48
N ASP A 90 -7.16 7.06 19.78
CA ASP A 90 -7.64 6.71 21.12
C ASP A 90 -7.62 5.20 21.42
N LEU A 91 -7.23 4.38 20.43
CA LEU A 91 -7.01 2.96 20.63
C LEU A 91 -5.51 2.67 20.90
N SER A 92 -5.28 1.54 21.58
CA SER A 92 -3.93 1.06 21.87
C SER A 92 -3.20 0.57 20.61
N VAL A 93 -1.89 0.37 20.72
CA VAL A 93 -1.08 -0.31 19.70
C VAL A 93 -1.67 -1.68 19.35
N ARG A 94 -2.02 -2.50 20.36
CA ARG A 94 -2.66 -3.80 20.17
C ARG A 94 -3.96 -3.69 19.40
N GLU A 95 -4.86 -2.81 19.80
CA GLU A 95 -6.16 -2.62 19.15
C GLU A 95 -6.00 -2.16 17.70
N ASN A 96 -5.06 -1.27 17.42
CA ASN A 96 -4.77 -0.84 16.04
C ASN A 96 -4.17 -1.96 15.18
N ILE A 97 -3.33 -2.83 15.74
CA ILE A 97 -2.74 -3.96 15.00
C ILE A 97 -3.81 -4.99 14.60
N ILE A 98 -4.73 -5.34 15.50
CA ILE A 98 -5.71 -6.39 15.24
C ILE A 98 -6.89 -5.93 14.37
N LEU A 99 -7.02 -4.63 14.13
CA LEU A 99 -8.24 -4.03 13.59
C LEU A 99 -8.68 -4.64 12.25
N ALA A 100 -7.76 -4.78 11.29
CA ALA A 100 -8.07 -5.32 9.97
C ALA A 100 -8.39 -6.82 10.03
N LEU A 101 -7.66 -7.58 10.85
CA LEU A 101 -7.94 -9.00 11.04
C LEU A 101 -9.30 -9.22 11.70
N GLN A 102 -9.64 -8.39 12.70
CA GLN A 102 -10.97 -8.43 13.33
C GLN A 102 -12.08 -8.10 12.32
N ALA A 103 -11.88 -7.09 11.48
CA ALA A 103 -12.81 -6.74 10.42
C ALA A 103 -13.01 -7.89 9.42
N LYS A 104 -11.92 -8.56 9.02
CA LYS A 104 -11.94 -9.72 8.14
C LYS A 104 -12.68 -10.91 8.76
N ARG A 105 -12.56 -11.14 10.06
CA ARG A 105 -13.27 -12.21 10.77
C ARG A 105 -14.77 -11.91 10.95
N GLY A 106 -15.15 -10.64 10.94
CA GLY A 106 -16.51 -10.17 11.16
C GLY A 106 -16.82 -9.82 12.63
N MET A 107 -17.90 -9.08 12.80
CA MET A 107 -18.29 -8.47 14.09
C MET A 107 -18.60 -9.50 15.20
N PHE A 108 -19.13 -10.67 14.81
CA PHE A 108 -19.56 -11.70 15.78
C PHE A 108 -18.48 -12.73 16.13
N ARG A 109 -17.29 -12.65 15.51
CA ARG A 109 -16.18 -13.57 15.75
C ARG A 109 -14.99 -12.82 16.34
N LEU A 110 -15.18 -12.29 17.54
CA LEU A 110 -14.12 -11.54 18.22
C LEU A 110 -12.87 -12.38 18.40
N LEU A 111 -11.72 -11.74 18.13
CA LEU A 111 -10.41 -12.32 18.43
C LEU A 111 -10.27 -12.50 19.93
N PRO A 112 -9.96 -13.71 20.44
CA PRO A 112 -9.67 -13.92 21.86
C PRO A 112 -8.52 -13.02 22.31
N MET A 113 -8.56 -12.52 23.55
CA MET A 113 -7.54 -11.62 24.08
C MET A 113 -6.13 -12.22 23.98
N LYS A 114 -5.98 -13.51 24.21
CA LYS A 114 -4.69 -14.20 24.06
C LYS A 114 -4.14 -14.06 22.65
N GLU A 115 -4.97 -14.29 21.61
CA GLU A 115 -4.58 -14.16 20.21
C GLU A 115 -4.23 -12.71 19.85
N GLN A 116 -4.98 -11.73 20.38
CA GLN A 116 -4.69 -10.31 20.19
C GLN A 116 -3.31 -9.93 20.75
N ILE A 117 -2.99 -10.42 21.95
CA ILE A 117 -1.70 -10.16 22.62
C ILE A 117 -0.56 -10.79 21.83
N GLU A 118 -0.70 -12.04 21.41
CA GLU A 118 0.31 -12.76 20.63
C GLU A 118 0.60 -12.06 19.30
N LEU A 119 -0.45 -11.59 18.58
CA LEU A 119 -0.31 -10.84 17.35
C LEU A 119 0.36 -9.48 17.57
N ALA A 120 -0.07 -8.73 18.58
CA ALA A 120 0.52 -7.43 18.90
C ALA A 120 2.01 -7.58 19.22
N ASP A 121 2.38 -8.50 20.10
CA ASP A 121 3.76 -8.73 20.51
C ASP A 121 4.62 -9.18 19.30
N LYS A 122 4.10 -10.07 18.45
CA LYS A 122 4.76 -10.51 17.23
C LYS A 122 5.14 -9.33 16.34
N TYR A 123 4.20 -8.43 16.06
CA TYR A 123 4.45 -7.32 15.13
C TYR A 123 5.22 -6.17 15.77
N ILE A 124 5.08 -5.94 17.09
CA ILE A 124 5.94 -5.02 17.83
C ILE A 124 7.40 -5.46 17.71
N ASP A 125 7.68 -6.74 17.90
CA ASP A 125 9.03 -7.29 17.78
C ASP A 125 9.52 -7.31 16.33
N MET A 126 8.73 -7.88 15.41
CA MET A 126 9.10 -8.02 13.99
C MET A 126 9.43 -6.67 13.33
N LEU A 127 8.65 -5.64 13.62
CA LEU A 127 8.78 -4.31 13.03
C LEU A 127 9.60 -3.35 13.91
N GLN A 128 10.09 -3.82 15.05
CA GLN A 128 10.86 -3.00 16.00
C GLN A 128 10.10 -1.72 16.38
N ILE A 129 8.83 -1.86 16.74
CA ILE A 129 7.98 -0.74 17.15
C ILE A 129 8.42 -0.27 18.54
N LYS A 130 8.85 0.97 18.65
CA LYS A 130 9.21 1.59 19.93
C LYS A 130 7.96 2.06 20.64
N THR A 131 7.57 1.34 21.68
CA THR A 131 6.41 1.62 22.53
C THR A 131 6.70 1.16 23.96
N ALA A 132 6.10 1.82 24.94
CA ALA A 132 6.23 1.40 26.36
C ALA A 132 5.54 0.05 26.61
N SER A 133 4.38 -0.18 25.97
CA SER A 133 3.65 -1.44 26.02
C SER A 133 2.72 -1.56 24.80
N ARG A 134 2.15 -2.76 24.61
CA ARG A 134 1.09 -2.98 23.62
C ARG A 134 -0.18 -2.19 23.87
N GLU A 135 -0.39 -1.80 25.13
CA GLU A 135 -1.58 -1.03 25.56
C GLU A 135 -1.38 0.49 25.51
N THR A 136 -0.20 0.96 25.11
CA THR A 136 0.06 2.39 24.89
C THR A 136 -0.86 2.91 23.79
N LEU A 137 -1.49 4.07 23.99
CA LEU A 137 -2.31 4.70 22.95
C LEU A 137 -1.45 5.08 21.76
N ILE A 138 -1.89 4.73 20.56
CA ILE A 138 -1.07 4.93 19.34
C ILE A 138 -0.72 6.39 19.10
N ARG A 139 -1.56 7.34 19.48
CA ARG A 139 -1.29 8.78 19.37
C ARG A 139 -0.04 9.23 20.14
N GLN A 140 0.42 8.46 21.13
CA GLN A 140 1.61 8.78 21.93
C GLN A 140 2.92 8.33 21.24
N LEU A 141 2.83 7.54 20.17
CA LEU A 141 3.99 7.10 19.43
C LEU A 141 4.47 8.17 18.43
N SER A 142 5.76 8.12 18.09
CA SER A 142 6.29 8.89 16.95
C SER A 142 5.62 8.49 15.63
N GLY A 143 5.65 9.38 14.64
CA GLY A 143 5.06 9.10 13.32
C GLY A 143 5.59 7.83 12.67
N GLY A 144 6.88 7.54 12.79
CA GLY A 144 7.48 6.33 12.26
C GLY A 144 6.98 5.06 12.94
N ASN A 145 6.80 5.08 14.27
CA ASN A 145 6.24 3.94 14.99
C ASN A 145 4.74 3.77 14.73
N GLN A 146 3.99 4.86 14.58
CA GLN A 146 2.60 4.79 14.11
C GLN A 146 2.49 4.11 12.75
N GLN A 147 3.38 4.45 11.83
CA GLN A 147 3.43 3.85 10.50
C GLN A 147 3.73 2.35 10.56
N LYS A 148 4.66 1.94 11.40
CA LYS A 148 4.97 0.53 11.65
C LYS A 148 3.76 -0.22 12.24
N VAL A 149 2.98 0.40 13.12
CA VAL A 149 1.74 -0.20 13.65
C VAL A 149 0.73 -0.45 12.53
N ILE A 150 0.54 0.49 11.60
CA ILE A 150 -0.37 0.30 10.46
C ILE A 150 0.14 -0.81 9.54
N LEU A 151 1.44 -0.89 9.28
CA LEU A 151 2.05 -2.01 8.56
C LEU A 151 1.77 -3.36 9.25
N GLY A 152 1.95 -3.42 10.56
CA GLY A 152 1.63 -4.60 11.38
C GLY A 152 0.16 -5.01 11.30
N ARG A 153 -0.76 -4.03 11.28
CA ARG A 153 -2.19 -4.26 11.06
C ARG A 153 -2.47 -5.05 9.78
N TRP A 154 -1.87 -4.64 8.68
CA TRP A 154 -2.07 -5.29 7.39
C TRP A 154 -1.34 -6.63 7.31
N LEU A 155 -0.10 -6.72 7.79
CA LEU A 155 0.65 -7.97 7.83
C LEU A 155 -0.04 -9.04 8.69
N ALA A 156 -0.79 -8.65 9.71
CA ALA A 156 -1.59 -9.56 10.52
C ALA A 156 -2.72 -10.26 9.73
N THR A 157 -3.14 -9.71 8.60
CA THR A 157 -4.12 -10.33 7.70
C THR A 157 -3.49 -11.28 6.69
N ASP A 158 -2.17 -11.44 6.70
CA ASP A 158 -1.37 -12.21 5.74
C ASP A 158 -1.73 -11.89 4.28
N PRO A 159 -1.53 -10.66 3.81
CA PRO A 159 -1.91 -10.26 2.47
C PRO A 159 -0.92 -10.79 1.41
N ASP A 160 -1.42 -11.08 0.22
CA ASP A 160 -0.60 -11.35 -0.97
C ASP A 160 -0.21 -10.06 -1.70
N PHE A 161 -1.00 -9.01 -1.51
CA PHE A 161 -0.84 -7.73 -2.18
C PHE A 161 -1.04 -6.55 -1.22
N LEU A 162 -0.07 -5.65 -1.21
CA LEU A 162 -0.08 -4.43 -0.40
C LEU A 162 -0.01 -3.19 -1.27
N ILE A 163 -0.81 -2.19 -0.94
CA ILE A 163 -0.68 -0.84 -1.46
C ILE A 163 -0.15 0.04 -0.33
N LEU A 164 1.01 0.63 -0.55
CA LEU A 164 1.68 1.51 0.39
C LEU A 164 1.71 2.92 -0.20
N ASP A 165 0.79 3.77 0.26
CA ASP A 165 0.68 5.15 -0.21
C ASP A 165 1.43 6.09 0.73
N GLU A 166 2.54 6.66 0.23
CA GLU A 166 3.46 7.54 0.97
C GLU A 166 3.88 6.96 2.34
N PRO A 167 4.33 5.68 2.42
CA PRO A 167 4.55 4.99 3.70
C PRO A 167 5.67 5.61 4.54
N THR A 168 6.50 6.44 3.95
CA THR A 168 7.67 7.07 4.58
C THR A 168 7.49 8.58 4.79
N ARG A 169 6.32 9.12 4.47
CA ARG A 169 6.07 10.56 4.55
C ARG A 169 6.06 11.05 6.00
N GLY A 170 6.87 12.09 6.26
CA GLY A 170 6.90 12.76 7.56
C GLY A 170 7.50 11.93 8.70
N ILE A 171 8.38 10.99 8.39
CA ILE A 171 9.11 10.19 9.37
C ILE A 171 10.63 10.38 9.22
N ASP A 172 11.40 9.97 10.22
CA ASP A 172 12.85 10.11 10.23
C ASP A 172 13.54 9.16 9.23
N ILE A 173 14.76 9.52 8.81
CA ILE A 173 15.56 8.77 7.81
C ILE A 173 15.82 7.33 8.23
N GLY A 174 16.07 7.09 9.51
CA GLY A 174 16.32 5.74 10.03
C GLY A 174 15.11 4.84 9.83
N THR A 175 13.93 5.31 10.22
CA THR A 175 12.67 4.58 10.05
C THR A 175 12.29 4.43 8.56
N LYS A 176 12.54 5.43 7.72
CA LYS A 176 12.37 5.31 6.25
C LYS A 176 13.17 4.13 5.70
N THR A 177 14.45 4.05 6.09
CA THR A 177 15.33 2.95 5.65
C THR A 177 14.83 1.59 6.11
N GLU A 178 14.31 1.48 7.32
CA GLU A 178 13.73 0.24 7.85
C GLU A 178 12.48 -0.19 7.05
N ILE A 179 11.60 0.76 6.70
CA ILE A 179 10.42 0.49 5.89
C ILE A 179 10.80 0.05 4.47
N GLN A 180 11.79 0.69 3.83
CA GLN A 180 12.28 0.29 2.52
C GLN A 180 12.85 -1.14 2.54
N LYS A 181 13.63 -1.49 3.56
CA LYS A 181 14.14 -2.86 3.75
C LYS A 181 13.01 -3.87 3.95
N LEU A 182 11.98 -3.50 4.69
CA LEU A 182 10.79 -4.34 4.88
C LEU A 182 10.07 -4.59 3.54
N VAL A 183 9.88 -3.57 2.72
CA VAL A 183 9.27 -3.70 1.38
C VAL A 183 10.05 -4.70 0.53
N LEU A 184 11.37 -4.58 0.48
CA LEU A 184 12.22 -5.50 -0.27
C LEU A 184 12.19 -6.94 0.27
N LYS A 185 12.12 -7.09 1.60
CA LYS A 185 11.98 -8.40 2.25
C LYS A 185 10.65 -9.06 1.88
N LEU A 186 9.54 -8.33 1.99
CA LEU A 186 8.21 -8.83 1.65
C LEU A 186 8.11 -9.24 0.18
N ALA A 187 8.71 -8.47 -0.73
CA ALA A 187 8.78 -8.81 -2.15
C ALA A 187 9.54 -10.12 -2.39
N LYS A 188 10.68 -10.32 -1.71
CA LYS A 188 11.44 -11.59 -1.77
C LYS A 188 10.66 -12.78 -1.23
N GLU A 189 9.77 -12.55 -0.27
CA GLU A 189 8.86 -13.55 0.28
C GLU A 189 7.64 -13.81 -0.64
N GLY A 190 7.58 -13.17 -1.81
CA GLY A 190 6.54 -13.36 -2.81
C GLY A 190 5.33 -12.44 -2.66
N LYS A 191 5.35 -11.48 -1.73
CA LYS A 191 4.31 -10.45 -1.63
C LYS A 191 4.48 -9.45 -2.78
N SER A 192 3.38 -9.00 -3.35
CA SER A 192 3.39 -7.97 -4.39
C SER A 192 2.98 -6.63 -3.81
N ILE A 193 3.59 -5.54 -4.27
CA ILE A 193 3.43 -4.24 -3.63
C ILE A 193 3.25 -3.15 -4.69
N ILE A 194 2.24 -2.29 -4.52
CA ILE A 194 2.26 -0.94 -5.08
C ILE A 194 2.93 -0.03 -4.06
N PHE A 195 3.97 0.67 -4.50
CA PHE A 195 4.70 1.63 -3.68
C PHE A 195 4.57 3.03 -4.28
N ILE A 196 4.01 3.95 -3.52
CA ILE A 196 3.84 5.35 -3.93
C ILE A 196 4.69 6.19 -3.01
N SER A 197 5.60 6.99 -3.58
CA SER A 197 6.39 7.97 -2.85
C SER A 197 6.58 9.23 -3.69
N SER A 198 6.59 10.38 -3.05
CA SER A 198 7.02 11.66 -3.62
C SER A 198 8.54 11.73 -3.78
N GLU A 199 9.28 10.86 -3.12
CA GLU A 199 10.74 10.80 -3.17
C GLU A 199 11.20 9.76 -4.21
N ILE A 200 11.68 10.21 -5.36
CA ILE A 200 12.11 9.33 -6.47
C ILE A 200 13.19 8.35 -6.02
N GLU A 201 14.12 8.78 -5.17
CA GLU A 201 15.20 7.91 -4.67
C GLU A 201 14.67 6.69 -3.90
N GLU A 202 13.60 6.84 -3.12
CA GLU A 202 12.97 5.72 -2.43
C GLU A 202 12.38 4.72 -3.42
N MET A 203 11.72 5.22 -4.46
CA MET A 203 11.14 4.40 -5.51
C MET A 203 12.22 3.65 -6.30
N LEU A 204 13.34 4.31 -6.60
CA LEU A 204 14.48 3.67 -7.28
C LEU A 204 15.10 2.54 -6.46
N ARG A 205 15.07 2.63 -5.13
CA ARG A 205 15.59 1.58 -4.23
C ARG A 205 14.65 0.41 -4.05
N THR A 206 13.34 0.61 -4.23
CA THR A 206 12.32 -0.39 -3.86
C THR A 206 11.61 -0.99 -5.05
N CYS A 207 11.38 -0.23 -6.13
CA CYS A 207 10.54 -0.64 -7.24
C CYS A 207 11.31 -1.41 -8.32
N THR A 208 10.66 -2.41 -8.90
CA THR A 208 11.15 -3.16 -10.06
C THR A 208 10.69 -2.55 -11.39
N LYS A 209 9.56 -1.85 -11.37
CA LYS A 209 9.03 -1.04 -12.48
C LYS A 209 8.21 0.12 -11.95
N MET A 210 7.93 1.11 -12.78
CA MET A 210 7.11 2.26 -12.43
C MET A 210 6.06 2.54 -13.50
N ALA A 211 4.82 2.79 -13.07
CA ALA A 211 3.79 3.38 -13.90
C ALA A 211 3.78 4.90 -13.70
N VAL A 212 3.77 5.64 -14.80
CA VAL A 212 3.81 7.11 -14.79
C VAL A 212 2.40 7.66 -15.00
N LEU A 213 1.97 8.52 -14.06
CA LEU A 213 0.66 9.16 -14.10
C LEU A 213 0.77 10.66 -14.37
N ARG A 214 -0.21 11.18 -15.15
CA ARG A 214 -0.40 12.59 -15.42
C ARG A 214 -1.89 12.89 -15.61
N ASP A 215 -2.41 13.86 -14.87
CA ASP A 215 -3.80 14.33 -14.97
C ASP A 215 -4.83 13.18 -14.95
N GLY A 216 -4.66 12.26 -14.02
CA GLY A 216 -5.52 11.08 -13.83
C GLY A 216 -5.38 9.99 -14.90
N ALA A 217 -4.39 10.09 -15.79
CA ALA A 217 -4.10 9.08 -16.80
C ALA A 217 -2.77 8.39 -16.54
N LYS A 218 -2.71 7.06 -16.75
CA LYS A 218 -1.45 6.35 -16.89
C LYS A 218 -0.89 6.64 -18.28
N VAL A 219 0.24 7.34 -18.35
CA VAL A 219 0.85 7.80 -19.60
C VAL A 219 2.01 6.94 -20.08
N GLY A 220 2.49 6.00 -19.24
CA GLY A 220 3.55 5.08 -19.62
C GLY A 220 3.96 4.15 -18.46
N GLU A 221 4.85 3.22 -18.76
CA GLU A 221 5.56 2.38 -17.80
C GLU A 221 7.06 2.44 -18.08
N ILE A 222 7.85 2.39 -17.00
CA ILE A 222 9.30 2.26 -17.06
C ILE A 222 9.63 0.90 -16.46
N THR A 223 10.09 -0.03 -17.31
CA THR A 223 10.39 -1.43 -16.94
C THR A 223 11.88 -1.72 -16.94
N GLU A 224 12.66 -0.89 -17.62
CA GLU A 224 14.10 -1.02 -17.76
C GLU A 224 14.77 0.32 -17.46
N SER A 225 16.03 0.27 -17.06
CA SER A 225 16.83 1.48 -16.84
C SER A 225 16.17 2.48 -15.88
N LEU A 226 15.66 1.99 -14.75
CA LEU A 226 15.11 2.82 -13.69
C LEU A 226 16.20 3.71 -13.09
N THR A 227 16.35 4.92 -13.61
CA THR A 227 17.27 5.96 -13.13
C THR A 227 16.48 7.22 -12.82
N GLN A 228 17.06 8.10 -12.02
CA GLN A 228 16.44 9.40 -11.73
C GLN A 228 16.16 10.18 -13.02
N GLU A 229 17.06 10.14 -13.98
CA GLU A 229 16.91 10.82 -15.27
C GLU A 229 15.73 10.27 -16.08
N THR A 230 15.60 8.93 -16.20
CA THR A 230 14.51 8.30 -16.97
C THR A 230 13.15 8.58 -16.34
N VAL A 231 13.06 8.53 -15.02
CA VAL A 231 11.84 8.82 -14.28
C VAL A 231 11.45 10.29 -14.41
N MET A 232 12.38 11.21 -14.21
CA MET A 232 12.14 12.66 -14.36
C MET A 232 11.71 13.02 -15.78
N LYS A 233 12.36 12.45 -16.81
CA LYS A 233 12.01 12.65 -18.20
C LYS A 233 10.59 12.17 -18.51
N ALA A 234 10.20 11.01 -18.00
CA ALA A 234 8.86 10.46 -18.19
C ALA A 234 7.79 11.32 -17.50
N ILE A 235 8.05 11.81 -16.28
CA ILE A 235 7.17 12.72 -15.55
C ILE A 235 7.00 14.04 -16.32
N ALA A 236 8.09 14.60 -16.88
CA ALA A 236 8.07 15.86 -17.62
C ALA A 236 7.38 15.77 -18.99
N GLY A 237 7.08 14.58 -19.49
CA GLY A 237 6.42 14.37 -20.78
C GLY A 237 7.35 14.10 -21.96
N GLY A 238 8.64 13.86 -21.70
CA GLY A 238 9.54 13.26 -22.68
C GLY A 238 9.11 11.82 -22.91
N GLY A 239 8.70 11.48 -24.16
CA GLY A 239 8.20 10.14 -24.47
C GLY A 239 9.13 9.04 -23.97
N THR A 240 8.57 8.07 -23.30
CA THR A 240 9.16 6.74 -23.20
C THR A 240 9.08 6.17 -24.60
N ASN A 241 10.19 6.13 -25.32
CA ASN A 241 10.26 5.35 -26.55
C ASN A 241 9.88 3.91 -26.20
N GLU A 242 9.02 3.35 -27.02
CA GLU A 242 8.48 1.98 -27.03
C GLU A 242 9.49 0.91 -26.64
#